data_9249a5c2e56a41664bf447af7509ac89
#
_entry.id   9249a5c2e56a41664bf447af7509ac89
#
_cell.length_a   1.000
_cell.length_b   1.000
_cell.length_c   1.000
_cell.angle_alpha   90.00
_cell.angle_beta   90.00
_cell.angle_gamma   90.00
#
_symmetry.space_group_name_H-M   'P 1'
#
loop_
_entity.id
_entity.type
_entity.pdbx_description
1 polymer ?
#
loop_
_entity_poly.entity_id
_entity_poly.type
_entity_poly.pdbx_seq_one_letter_code
_entity_poly.pdbx_strand_id
1 'polypeptide(L)'
;SDWSSDVCSSDLAAGFGITENTARELFDAGADCLTLGNHSWDQKEALTYIVREPRLIRPANYPILSDAPGRGANLFQTQSGKTIYVVNLLGRVHMDAMDDPFAAADREQDKAPLAQVADAVVVDMHCEATSEKMAMGHYCDGRASLVVGTHTHVPTADCQILPGGTAYQTDAGACADYDSVIGNQKEEPLRRFTTKISQGRYQPAFGPATVCGVFVETDDRTGLA
;
A
#
# COMPACT_ATOMS: atom_id res chain seq x y z
N SER A 1 12.53 21.10 1.64
CA SER A 1 12.31 19.64 1.60
C SER A 1 10.96 19.40 0.99
N ASP A 2 10.96 18.57 -0.02
CA ASP A 2 9.77 18.19 -0.76
C ASP A 2 9.17 16.97 -0.08
N TRP A 3 7.92 17.06 0.31
CA TRP A 3 7.20 15.96 0.94
C TRP A 3 6.16 15.42 -0.03
N SER A 4 6.11 14.12 -0.19
CA SER A 4 4.96 13.42 -0.75
C SER A 4 4.55 12.30 0.20
N SER A 5 3.27 12.01 0.26
CA SER A 5 2.73 10.96 1.12
C SER A 5 1.90 9.97 0.31
N ASP A 6 2.23 8.70 0.45
CA ASP A 6 1.44 7.59 -0.02
C ASP A 6 0.80 6.90 1.19
N VAL A 7 -0.48 6.58 1.08
CA VAL A 7 -1.24 5.93 2.14
C VAL A 7 -1.91 4.69 1.59
N CYS A 8 -1.60 3.54 2.17
CA CYS A 8 -2.37 2.32 1.93
C CYS A 8 -3.74 2.44 2.63
N SER A 9 -4.80 2.39 1.85
CA SER A 9 -6.16 2.70 2.29
C SER A 9 -7.15 1.56 2.08
N SER A 10 -6.67 0.30 2.09
CA SER A 10 -7.52 -0.86 1.79
C SER A 10 -8.66 -1.10 2.79
N ASP A 11 -8.55 -0.58 4.03
CA ASP A 11 -9.42 -0.98 5.15
C ASP A 11 -10.13 0.19 5.86
N LEU A 12 -10.30 1.33 5.19
CA LEU A 12 -10.79 2.57 5.84
C LEU A 12 -12.29 2.64 6.05
N ALA A 13 -13.11 2.19 5.10
CA ALA A 13 -14.56 2.33 5.17
C ALA A 13 -15.18 1.26 6.06
N ALA A 14 -15.38 1.56 7.34
CA ALA A 14 -15.89 0.63 8.36
C ALA A 14 -15.06 -0.68 8.46
N GLY A 15 -13.74 -0.58 8.20
CA GLY A 15 -12.80 -1.70 8.23
C GLY A 15 -12.65 -2.45 6.90
N PHE A 16 -13.31 -2.01 5.81
CA PHE A 16 -13.23 -2.68 4.50
C PHE A 16 -13.37 -1.69 3.34
N GLY A 17 -12.33 -1.58 2.51
CA GLY A 17 -12.33 -0.78 1.30
C GLY A 17 -12.29 0.73 1.54
N ILE A 18 -12.59 1.49 0.50
CA ILE A 18 -12.58 2.95 0.50
C ILE A 18 -13.85 3.52 -0.13
N THR A 19 -14.35 4.63 0.43
CA THR A 19 -15.41 5.45 -0.15
C THR A 19 -14.83 6.73 -0.75
N GLU A 20 -15.59 7.41 -1.63
CA GLU A 20 -15.19 8.72 -2.14
C GLU A 20 -14.98 9.74 -1.00
N ASN A 21 -15.84 9.70 0.03
CA ASN A 21 -15.74 10.61 1.16
C ASN A 21 -14.46 10.38 1.96
N THR A 22 -14.15 9.12 2.32
CA THR A 22 -12.93 8.78 3.07
C THR A 22 -11.66 9.08 2.27
N ALA A 23 -11.69 8.86 0.95
CA ALA A 23 -10.57 9.23 0.07
C ALA A 23 -10.33 10.76 0.07
N ARG A 24 -11.40 11.55 -0.04
CA ARG A 24 -11.31 13.02 0.01
C ARG A 24 -10.76 13.52 1.34
N GLU A 25 -11.22 12.97 2.45
CA GLU A 25 -10.70 13.32 3.78
C GLU A 25 -9.18 13.10 3.89
N LEU A 26 -8.66 12.02 3.33
CA LEU A 26 -7.21 11.75 3.30
C LEU A 26 -6.46 12.72 2.38
N PHE A 27 -6.99 13.00 1.18
CA PHE A 27 -6.40 13.98 0.28
C PHE A 27 -6.41 15.39 0.88
N ASP A 28 -7.47 15.77 1.56
CA ASP A 28 -7.58 17.06 2.26
C ASP A 28 -6.65 17.14 3.48
N ALA A 29 -6.33 16.00 4.09
CA ALA A 29 -5.31 15.88 5.13
C ALA A 29 -3.87 15.92 4.61
N GLY A 30 -3.67 15.88 3.28
CA GLY A 30 -2.37 16.04 2.64
C GLY A 30 -1.80 14.79 1.98
N ALA A 31 -2.57 13.70 1.83
CA ALA A 31 -2.12 12.56 1.05
C ALA A 31 -2.04 12.89 -0.44
N ASP A 32 -0.92 12.56 -1.09
CA ASP A 32 -0.72 12.75 -2.53
C ASP A 32 -1.15 11.55 -3.36
N CYS A 33 -1.09 10.34 -2.78
CA CYS A 33 -1.50 9.10 -3.40
C CYS A 33 -2.15 8.18 -2.37
N LEU A 34 -3.14 7.40 -2.79
CA LEU A 34 -3.75 6.34 -2.01
C LEU A 34 -3.61 5.02 -2.76
N THR A 35 -2.97 4.04 -2.12
CA THR A 35 -2.88 2.67 -2.61
C THR A 35 -3.96 1.81 -1.98
N LEU A 36 -4.47 0.85 -2.74
CA LEU A 36 -5.47 -0.11 -2.28
C LEU A 36 -4.83 -1.49 -2.04
N GLY A 37 -5.65 -2.46 -1.69
CA GLY A 37 -5.23 -3.83 -1.41
C GLY A 37 -6.30 -4.84 -1.82
N ASN A 38 -6.39 -5.96 -1.09
CA ASN A 38 -7.38 -7.01 -1.33
C ASN A 38 -8.84 -6.55 -1.16
N HIS A 39 -9.07 -5.48 -0.39
CA HIS A 39 -10.41 -4.89 -0.19
C HIS A 39 -10.77 -3.76 -1.17
N SER A 40 -10.09 -3.67 -2.32
CA SER A 40 -10.26 -2.59 -3.31
C SER A 40 -11.73 -2.38 -3.74
N TRP A 41 -12.52 -3.44 -3.78
CA TRP A 41 -13.89 -3.41 -4.32
C TRP A 41 -14.99 -3.68 -3.30
N ASP A 42 -14.67 -3.71 -2.01
CA ASP A 42 -15.66 -3.95 -0.95
C ASP A 42 -16.71 -2.83 -0.86
N GLN A 43 -16.32 -1.62 -1.23
CA GLN A 43 -17.25 -0.49 -1.43
C GLN A 43 -17.55 -0.33 -2.92
N LYS A 44 -18.80 -0.55 -3.32
CA LYS A 44 -19.21 -0.52 -4.74
C LYS A 44 -18.91 0.80 -5.43
N GLU A 45 -18.96 1.91 -4.71
CA GLU A 45 -18.67 3.24 -5.27
C GLU A 45 -17.20 3.40 -5.68
N ALA A 46 -16.28 2.63 -5.08
CA ALA A 46 -14.87 2.63 -5.45
C ALA A 46 -14.67 2.28 -6.94
N LEU A 47 -15.49 1.38 -7.50
CA LEU A 47 -15.45 1.00 -8.93
C LEU A 47 -15.64 2.19 -9.89
N THR A 48 -16.43 3.16 -9.51
CA THR A 48 -16.71 4.36 -10.32
C THR A 48 -15.81 5.53 -9.94
N TYR A 49 -15.47 5.65 -8.65
CA TYR A 49 -14.63 6.73 -8.17
C TYR A 49 -13.19 6.63 -8.69
N ILE A 50 -12.59 5.44 -8.66
CA ILE A 50 -11.20 5.21 -9.09
C ILE A 50 -10.94 5.58 -10.56
N VAL A 51 -11.97 5.56 -11.41
CA VAL A 51 -11.84 5.92 -12.84
C VAL A 51 -11.53 7.41 -13.01
N ARG A 52 -12.09 8.26 -12.12
CA ARG A 52 -11.98 9.71 -12.19
C ARG A 52 -10.96 10.33 -11.21
N GLU A 53 -10.47 9.53 -10.24
CA GLU A 53 -9.46 9.99 -9.28
C GLU A 53 -8.10 9.34 -9.57
N PRO A 54 -7.19 10.04 -10.26
CA PRO A 54 -5.89 9.48 -10.64
C PRO A 54 -4.93 9.25 -9.46
N ARG A 55 -5.21 9.82 -8.29
CA ARG A 55 -4.42 9.63 -7.06
C ARG A 55 -4.82 8.38 -6.29
N LEU A 56 -5.91 7.71 -6.67
CA LEU A 56 -6.32 6.45 -6.11
C LEU A 56 -5.89 5.32 -7.05
N ILE A 57 -5.02 4.43 -6.59
CA ILE A 57 -4.50 3.31 -7.39
C ILE A 57 -4.78 1.97 -6.72
N ARG A 58 -5.10 0.98 -7.54
CA ARG A 58 -5.36 -0.40 -7.14
C ARG A 58 -4.16 -1.29 -7.44
N PRO A 59 -4.10 -2.55 -6.96
CA PRO A 59 -3.03 -3.46 -7.37
C PRO A 59 -2.90 -3.60 -8.88
N ALA A 60 -1.67 -3.51 -9.40
CA ALA A 60 -1.36 -3.55 -10.83
C ALA A 60 -1.48 -4.96 -11.42
N ASN A 61 -1.47 -5.99 -10.57
CA ASN A 61 -1.51 -7.40 -10.97
C ASN A 61 -2.90 -8.02 -10.91
N TYR A 62 -3.97 -7.25 -11.04
CA TYR A 62 -5.28 -7.82 -11.37
C TYR A 62 -5.18 -8.59 -12.69
N PRO A 63 -5.90 -9.73 -12.83
CA PRO A 63 -5.89 -10.48 -14.09
C PRO A 63 -6.18 -9.59 -15.28
N ILE A 64 -5.38 -9.74 -16.32
CA ILE A 64 -5.43 -8.86 -17.51
C ILE A 64 -6.83 -8.84 -18.16
N LEU A 65 -7.58 -9.96 -18.04
CA LEU A 65 -8.94 -10.08 -18.58
C LEU A 65 -10.05 -9.64 -17.61
N SER A 66 -9.69 -9.10 -16.43
CA SER A 66 -10.67 -8.73 -15.41
C SER A 66 -11.42 -7.42 -15.70
N ASP A 67 -10.94 -6.62 -16.66
CA ASP A 67 -11.42 -5.26 -16.91
C ASP A 67 -11.50 -4.38 -15.63
N ALA A 68 -10.65 -4.65 -14.64
CA ALA A 68 -10.61 -3.93 -13.38
C ALA A 68 -10.40 -2.42 -13.64
N PRO A 69 -11.30 -1.55 -13.14
CA PRO A 69 -11.22 -0.12 -13.43
C PRO A 69 -10.01 0.53 -12.76
N GLY A 70 -9.65 1.74 -13.20
CA GLY A 70 -8.55 2.50 -12.65
C GLY A 70 -7.18 1.97 -13.09
N ARG A 71 -6.15 2.33 -12.33
CA ARG A 71 -4.75 2.02 -12.65
C ARG A 71 -4.03 1.42 -11.47
N GLY A 72 -2.95 0.68 -11.72
CA GLY A 72 -2.14 0.03 -10.68
C GLY A 72 -0.84 0.76 -10.37
N ALA A 73 -0.53 1.78 -11.16
CA ALA A 73 0.62 2.66 -10.95
C ALA A 73 0.35 4.03 -11.57
N ASN A 74 1.01 5.07 -11.03
CA ASN A 74 0.90 6.43 -11.57
C ASN A 74 2.13 7.27 -11.23
N LEU A 75 2.42 8.27 -12.10
CA LEU A 75 3.42 9.31 -11.87
C LEU A 75 2.76 10.49 -11.15
N PHE A 76 3.38 10.93 -10.07
CA PHE A 76 3.00 12.11 -9.30
C PHE A 76 4.10 13.15 -9.38
N GLN A 77 3.72 14.40 -9.41
CA GLN A 77 4.67 15.51 -9.45
C GLN A 77 4.63 16.25 -8.11
N THR A 78 5.80 16.41 -7.49
CA THR A 78 5.94 17.18 -6.26
C THR A 78 5.91 18.69 -6.57
N GLN A 79 5.80 19.51 -5.53
CA GLN A 79 5.79 20.97 -5.67
C GLN A 79 7.12 21.50 -6.26
N SER A 80 8.25 20.82 -6.04
CA SER A 80 9.56 21.18 -6.62
C SER A 80 9.72 20.73 -8.08
N GLY A 81 8.75 19.99 -8.63
CA GLY A 81 8.80 19.46 -9.99
C GLY A 81 9.45 18.08 -10.11
N LYS A 82 9.83 17.44 -8.99
CA LYS A 82 10.28 16.06 -8.98
C LYS A 82 9.13 15.10 -9.29
N THR A 83 9.45 13.97 -9.91
CA THR A 83 8.50 12.94 -10.29
C THR A 83 8.64 11.71 -9.42
N ILE A 84 7.53 11.24 -8.83
CA ILE A 84 7.46 10.01 -8.03
C ILE A 84 6.55 9.02 -8.75
N TYR A 85 7.06 7.83 -9.02
CA TYR A 85 6.24 6.74 -9.57
C TYR A 85 5.85 5.79 -8.44
N VAL A 86 4.54 5.66 -8.21
CA VAL A 86 3.99 4.76 -7.19
C VAL A 86 3.38 3.56 -7.89
N VAL A 87 3.75 2.38 -7.46
CA VAL A 87 3.27 1.08 -7.95
C VAL A 87 2.64 0.32 -6.79
N ASN A 88 1.39 -0.11 -6.94
CA ASN A 88 0.72 -0.97 -5.96
C ASN A 88 0.66 -2.41 -6.50
N LEU A 89 0.99 -3.38 -5.66
CA LEU A 89 1.00 -4.81 -5.98
C LEU A 89 0.27 -5.62 -4.92
N LEU A 90 -0.39 -6.70 -5.32
CA LEU A 90 -1.03 -7.65 -4.40
C LEU A 90 -0.30 -8.99 -4.42
N GLY A 91 0.01 -9.52 -3.24
CA GLY A 91 0.58 -10.84 -3.08
C GLY A 91 -0.38 -11.98 -3.42
N ARG A 92 0.15 -13.19 -3.50
CA ARG A 92 -0.62 -14.40 -3.83
C ARG A 92 -0.63 -15.45 -2.71
N VAL A 93 0.35 -15.39 -1.81
CA VAL A 93 0.45 -16.37 -0.71
C VAL A 93 -0.58 -16.03 0.36
N HIS A 94 -1.54 -16.92 0.57
CA HIS A 94 -2.72 -16.73 1.44
C HIS A 94 -3.62 -15.55 1.05
N MET A 95 -3.58 -15.16 -0.21
CA MET A 95 -4.35 -14.07 -0.79
C MET A 95 -5.19 -14.58 -1.98
N ASP A 96 -6.04 -13.73 -2.55
CA ASP A 96 -6.80 -14.04 -3.75
C ASP A 96 -5.91 -14.35 -4.95
N ALA A 97 -6.43 -15.13 -5.90
CA ALA A 97 -5.71 -15.49 -7.12
C ALA A 97 -5.55 -14.25 -8.03
N MET A 98 -4.34 -13.74 -8.10
CA MET A 98 -3.94 -12.60 -8.93
C MET A 98 -2.88 -13.02 -9.95
N ASP A 99 -2.65 -12.18 -10.98
CA ASP A 99 -1.50 -12.35 -11.85
C ASP A 99 -0.19 -12.16 -11.06
N ASP A 100 0.92 -12.56 -11.67
CA ASP A 100 2.24 -12.54 -11.01
C ASP A 100 2.65 -11.10 -10.63
N PRO A 101 2.84 -10.79 -9.32
CA PRO A 101 3.24 -9.47 -8.87
C PRO A 101 4.67 -9.10 -9.30
N PHE A 102 5.58 -10.07 -9.48
CA PHE A 102 6.94 -9.80 -9.94
C PHE A 102 6.96 -9.40 -11.41
N ALA A 103 6.21 -10.11 -12.25
CA ALA A 103 6.04 -9.72 -13.65
C ALA A 103 5.30 -8.37 -13.79
N ALA A 104 4.38 -8.05 -12.88
CA ALA A 104 3.74 -6.76 -12.84
C ALA A 104 4.71 -5.65 -12.40
N ALA A 105 5.59 -5.91 -11.43
CA ALA A 105 6.63 -4.98 -11.01
C ALA A 105 7.56 -4.62 -12.17
N ASP A 106 8.04 -5.60 -12.93
CA ASP A 106 8.86 -5.36 -14.12
C ASP A 106 8.12 -4.49 -15.14
N ARG A 107 6.90 -4.89 -15.51
CA ARG A 107 6.09 -4.18 -16.49
C ARG A 107 5.85 -2.71 -16.10
N GLU A 108 5.63 -2.43 -14.82
CA GLU A 108 5.40 -1.05 -14.37
C GLU A 108 6.73 -0.28 -14.27
N GLN A 109 7.80 -0.86 -13.72
CA GLN A 109 9.10 -0.19 -13.64
C GLN A 109 9.73 0.08 -15.01
N ASP A 110 9.46 -0.75 -16.02
CA ASP A 110 9.89 -0.50 -17.41
C ASP A 110 9.23 0.76 -18.02
N LYS A 111 8.04 1.15 -17.54
CA LYS A 111 7.37 2.38 -18.00
C LYS A 111 7.98 3.65 -17.41
N ALA A 112 8.49 3.57 -16.20
CA ALA A 112 9.07 4.71 -15.48
C ALA A 112 10.34 4.30 -14.71
N PRO A 113 11.45 3.97 -15.44
CA PRO A 113 12.70 3.59 -14.81
C PRO A 113 13.24 4.67 -13.88
N LEU A 114 13.74 4.26 -12.71
CA LEU A 114 14.35 5.12 -11.70
C LEU A 114 15.51 5.91 -12.30
N ALA A 115 15.64 7.18 -11.92
CA ALA A 115 16.63 8.16 -12.40
C ALA A 115 16.62 8.43 -13.91
N GLN A 116 15.64 7.91 -14.66
CA GLN A 116 15.49 8.18 -16.09
C GLN A 116 14.15 8.86 -16.39
N VAL A 117 13.05 8.35 -15.82
CA VAL A 117 11.69 8.88 -15.98
C VAL A 117 11.13 9.35 -14.63
N ALA A 118 11.38 8.59 -13.57
CA ALA A 118 10.99 8.95 -12.21
C ALA A 118 12.22 9.31 -11.36
N ASP A 119 12.13 10.40 -10.59
CA ASP A 119 13.16 10.77 -9.59
C ASP A 119 13.11 9.81 -8.38
N ALA A 120 11.93 9.25 -8.08
CA ALA A 120 11.78 8.19 -7.08
C ALA A 120 10.73 7.17 -7.54
N VAL A 121 10.91 5.91 -7.14
CA VAL A 121 9.99 4.81 -7.38
C VAL A 121 9.62 4.18 -6.04
N VAL A 122 8.32 4.15 -5.73
CA VAL A 122 7.75 3.52 -4.53
C VAL A 122 6.93 2.30 -4.95
N VAL A 123 7.21 1.16 -4.34
CA VAL A 123 6.44 -0.07 -4.52
C VAL A 123 5.76 -0.43 -3.21
N ASP A 124 4.41 -0.35 -3.19
CA ASP A 124 3.59 -0.90 -2.11
C ASP A 124 3.27 -2.36 -2.42
N MET A 125 3.82 -3.26 -1.62
CA MET A 125 3.57 -4.70 -1.71
C MET A 125 2.55 -5.12 -0.66
N HIS A 126 1.26 -5.04 -1.04
CA HIS A 126 0.15 -5.43 -0.20
C HIS A 126 -0.01 -6.95 -0.16
N CYS A 127 0.53 -7.62 0.85
CA CYS A 127 0.43 -9.08 0.95
C CYS A 127 0.55 -9.60 2.39
N GLU A 128 0.07 -10.82 2.61
CA GLU A 128 0.11 -11.51 3.91
C GLU A 128 1.53 -12.03 4.22
N ALA A 129 2.15 -12.74 3.28
CA ALA A 129 3.39 -13.46 3.54
C ALA A 129 4.63 -12.55 3.59
N THR A 130 5.31 -12.51 4.72
CA THR A 130 6.55 -11.73 4.88
C THR A 130 7.66 -12.15 3.92
N SER A 131 7.74 -13.45 3.59
CA SER A 131 8.70 -13.95 2.60
C SER A 131 8.46 -13.43 1.19
N GLU A 132 7.18 -13.24 0.80
CA GLU A 132 6.82 -12.65 -0.50
C GLU A 132 7.16 -11.15 -0.54
N LYS A 133 6.93 -10.42 0.57
CA LYS A 133 7.35 -9.02 0.73
C LYS A 133 8.88 -8.87 0.62
N MET A 134 9.63 -9.66 1.37
CA MET A 134 11.10 -9.64 1.33
C MET A 134 11.64 -10.00 -0.06
N ALA A 135 11.04 -11.01 -0.72
CA ALA A 135 11.40 -11.37 -2.08
C ALA A 135 11.19 -10.19 -3.05
N MET A 136 10.07 -9.46 -2.94
CA MET A 136 9.82 -8.26 -3.76
C MET A 136 10.85 -7.16 -3.46
N GLY A 137 11.21 -6.95 -2.21
CA GLY A 137 12.26 -6.00 -1.82
C GLY A 137 13.57 -6.28 -2.54
N HIS A 138 14.06 -7.52 -2.45
CA HIS A 138 15.30 -7.93 -3.12
C HIS A 138 15.17 -7.94 -4.65
N TYR A 139 14.00 -8.28 -5.18
CA TYR A 139 13.74 -8.27 -6.62
C TYR A 139 13.82 -6.88 -7.24
N CYS A 140 13.35 -5.88 -6.51
CA CYS A 140 13.36 -4.48 -6.94
C CYS A 140 14.64 -3.73 -6.49
N ASP A 141 15.57 -4.39 -5.79
CA ASP A 141 16.75 -3.74 -5.24
C ASP A 141 17.61 -3.08 -6.32
N GLY A 142 17.91 -1.79 -6.14
CA GLY A 142 18.60 -0.93 -7.11
C GLY A 142 17.70 -0.39 -8.24
N ARG A 143 16.40 -0.74 -8.27
CA ARG A 143 15.43 -0.28 -9.28
C ARG A 143 14.26 0.50 -8.68
N ALA A 144 14.11 0.48 -7.37
CA ALA A 144 13.12 1.25 -6.63
C ALA A 144 13.80 2.04 -5.51
N SER A 145 13.26 3.20 -5.15
CA SER A 145 13.69 3.97 -3.99
C SER A 145 13.24 3.31 -2.69
N LEU A 146 12.01 2.79 -2.69
CA LEU A 146 11.37 2.14 -1.55
C LEU A 146 10.53 0.96 -2.02
N VAL A 147 10.68 -0.16 -1.33
CA VAL A 147 9.68 -1.25 -1.31
C VAL A 147 9.18 -1.39 0.12
N VAL A 148 7.90 -1.17 0.31
CA VAL A 148 7.24 -1.25 1.62
C VAL A 148 6.07 -2.24 1.57
N GLY A 149 5.99 -3.10 2.57
CA GLY A 149 4.84 -3.99 2.72
C GLY A 149 3.71 -3.34 3.48
N THR A 150 2.50 -3.80 3.20
CA THR A 150 1.26 -3.43 3.87
C THR A 150 0.39 -4.67 4.10
N HIS A 151 -0.80 -4.56 4.62
CA HIS A 151 -1.80 -5.60 4.88
C HIS A 151 -1.86 -6.12 6.31
N THR A 152 -0.74 -6.42 6.98
CA THR A 152 -0.80 -7.11 8.27
C THR A 152 -1.23 -6.21 9.43
N HIS A 153 -1.26 -4.89 9.22
CA HIS A 153 -1.57 -3.85 10.19
C HIS A 153 -0.56 -3.72 11.35
N VAL A 154 0.53 -4.48 11.30
CA VAL A 154 1.55 -4.48 12.37
C VAL A 154 2.86 -3.94 11.82
N PRO A 155 3.37 -2.80 12.32
CA PRO A 155 4.64 -2.25 11.86
C PRO A 155 5.78 -3.19 12.25
N THR A 156 6.62 -3.54 11.27
CA THR A 156 7.76 -4.41 11.49
C THR A 156 9.03 -3.60 11.82
N ALA A 157 9.96 -4.21 12.53
CA ALA A 157 11.18 -3.55 13.01
C ALA A 157 12.40 -3.79 12.11
N ASP A 158 12.18 -4.15 10.84
CA ASP A 158 13.21 -4.57 9.88
C ASP A 158 13.55 -3.50 8.82
N CYS A 159 13.28 -2.23 9.14
CA CYS A 159 13.63 -1.11 8.27
C CYS A 159 15.13 -1.11 7.94
N GLN A 160 15.47 -1.14 6.65
CA GLN A 160 16.84 -1.24 6.19
C GLN A 160 17.01 -0.68 4.78
N ILE A 161 18.27 -0.41 4.40
CA ILE A 161 18.65 -0.17 3.01
C ILE A 161 19.29 -1.45 2.48
N LEU A 162 18.75 -1.98 1.38
CA LEU A 162 19.26 -3.18 0.73
C LEU A 162 20.59 -2.90 0.00
N PRO A 163 21.39 -3.95 -0.33
CA PRO A 163 22.71 -3.75 -0.93
C PRO A 163 22.74 -2.94 -2.23
N GLY A 164 21.66 -2.97 -3.02
CA GLY A 164 21.50 -2.17 -4.25
C GLY A 164 21.03 -0.74 -4.01
N GLY A 165 20.71 -0.37 -2.76
CA GLY A 165 20.33 0.99 -2.37
C GLY A 165 18.83 1.23 -2.24
N THR A 166 17.99 0.21 -2.38
CA THR A 166 16.54 0.32 -2.15
C THR A 166 16.24 0.31 -0.65
N ALA A 167 15.47 1.29 -0.16
CA ALA A 167 14.90 1.22 1.19
C ALA A 167 13.83 0.14 1.27
N TYR A 168 13.80 -0.60 2.37
CA TYR A 168 12.86 -1.72 2.56
C TYR A 168 12.33 -1.78 3.97
N GLN A 169 11.04 -2.08 4.11
CA GLN A 169 10.40 -2.51 5.36
C GLN A 169 9.29 -3.51 5.05
N THR A 170 9.23 -4.60 5.83
CA THR A 170 8.26 -5.69 5.62
C THR A 170 6.81 -5.23 5.77
N ASP A 171 6.49 -4.37 6.76
CA ASP A 171 5.16 -3.78 6.88
C ASP A 171 5.22 -2.41 7.56
N ALA A 172 4.56 -1.43 6.96
CA ALA A 172 4.48 -0.07 7.50
C ALA A 172 3.58 0.02 8.74
N GLY A 173 2.72 -0.97 8.95
CA GLY A 173 1.68 -0.94 9.98
C GLY A 173 0.44 -0.15 9.59
N ALA A 174 -0.53 -0.12 10.48
CA ALA A 174 -1.75 0.66 10.32
C ALA A 174 -1.71 1.98 11.08
N CYS A 175 -2.36 3.02 10.57
CA CYS A 175 -2.71 4.20 11.34
C CYS A 175 -3.98 3.91 12.12
N ALA A 176 -3.86 3.40 13.35
CA ALA A 176 -4.97 2.83 14.10
C ALA A 176 -4.79 2.95 15.63
N ASP A 177 -5.85 2.63 16.35
CA ASP A 177 -5.79 2.37 17.78
C ASP A 177 -5.11 0.99 18.03
N TYR A 178 -3.96 0.98 18.66
CA TYR A 178 -3.20 -0.24 18.94
C TYR A 178 -3.65 -0.97 20.21
N ASP A 179 -4.55 -0.42 21.03
CA ASP A 179 -5.27 -1.17 22.07
C ASP A 179 -6.44 -1.97 21.45
N SER A 180 -6.15 -2.71 20.41
CA SER A 180 -7.08 -3.43 19.56
C SER A 180 -6.49 -4.74 19.06
N VAL A 181 -7.24 -5.49 18.26
CA VAL A 181 -6.70 -6.61 17.47
C VAL A 181 -6.68 -6.18 16.02
N ILE A 182 -5.51 -5.77 15.54
CA ILE A 182 -5.27 -5.26 14.19
C ILE A 182 -6.27 -4.16 13.75
N GLY A 183 -6.61 -3.23 14.67
CA GLY A 183 -7.56 -2.15 14.41
C GLY A 183 -9.00 -2.45 14.77
N ASN A 184 -9.34 -3.69 15.16
CA ASN A 184 -10.68 -4.08 15.58
C ASN A 184 -10.81 -4.12 17.10
N GLN A 185 -12.00 -3.78 17.64
CA GLN A 185 -12.34 -3.96 19.06
C GLN A 185 -12.05 -5.39 19.49
N LYS A 186 -11.47 -5.57 20.68
CA LYS A 186 -10.86 -6.85 21.13
C LYS A 186 -11.85 -8.00 21.32
N GLU A 187 -13.09 -7.72 21.65
CA GLU A 187 -14.05 -8.70 22.16
C GLU A 187 -14.39 -9.79 21.13
N GLU A 188 -14.71 -9.41 19.91
CA GLU A 188 -15.08 -10.37 18.88
C GLU A 188 -13.89 -11.18 18.32
N PRO A 189 -12.72 -10.57 18.03
CA PRO A 189 -11.53 -11.35 17.69
C PRO A 189 -11.12 -12.34 18.76
N LEU A 190 -11.04 -11.92 20.03
CA LEU A 190 -10.70 -12.79 21.14
C LEU A 190 -11.68 -13.97 21.28
N ARG A 191 -12.99 -13.70 21.16
CA ARG A 191 -14.01 -14.76 21.18
C ARG A 191 -13.79 -15.77 20.07
N ARG A 192 -13.59 -15.32 18.83
CA ARG A 192 -13.38 -16.21 17.68
C ARG A 192 -12.14 -17.08 17.84
N PHE A 193 -11.06 -16.53 18.35
CA PHE A 193 -9.84 -17.31 18.60
C PHE A 193 -10.01 -18.33 19.72
N THR A 194 -10.70 -17.97 20.79
CA THR A 194 -10.83 -18.83 21.97
C THR A 194 -11.97 -19.85 21.90
N THR A 195 -13.09 -19.47 21.28
CA THR A 195 -14.29 -20.33 21.24
C THR A 195 -14.61 -20.88 19.86
N LYS A 196 -14.02 -20.34 18.79
CA LYS A 196 -14.37 -20.61 17.38
C LYS A 196 -15.81 -20.23 17.02
N ILE A 197 -16.49 -19.45 17.85
CA ILE A 197 -17.88 -19.01 17.65
C ILE A 197 -17.92 -17.50 17.46
N SER A 198 -18.43 -17.06 16.30
CA SER A 198 -18.71 -15.64 16.03
C SER A 198 -20.08 -15.25 16.60
N GLN A 199 -20.17 -14.04 17.18
CA GLN A 199 -21.45 -13.44 17.62
C GLN A 199 -21.78 -12.13 16.87
N GLY A 200 -20.90 -11.67 16.00
CA GLY A 200 -21.12 -10.43 15.30
C GLY A 200 -20.07 -10.16 14.23
N ARG A 201 -20.13 -8.97 13.65
CA ARG A 201 -19.08 -8.45 12.77
C ARG A 201 -17.96 -7.81 13.58
N TYR A 202 -16.78 -7.79 13.05
CA TYR A 202 -15.70 -6.96 13.57
C TYR A 202 -16.14 -5.49 13.57
N GLN A 203 -15.74 -4.77 14.61
CA GLN A 203 -16.00 -3.33 14.75
C GLN A 203 -14.66 -2.61 14.86
N PRO A 204 -14.45 -1.51 14.13
CA PRO A 204 -13.24 -0.70 14.29
C PRO A 204 -13.07 -0.24 15.75
N ALA A 205 -11.83 -0.19 16.21
CA ALA A 205 -11.49 0.46 17.47
C ALA A 205 -11.40 1.98 17.28
N PHE A 206 -11.86 2.75 18.27
CA PHE A 206 -11.97 4.22 18.20
C PHE A 206 -11.17 4.92 19.32
N GLY A 207 -10.19 4.27 19.90
CA GLY A 207 -9.29 4.89 20.87
C GLY A 207 -8.27 5.84 20.20
N PRO A 208 -7.29 6.33 20.96
CA PRO A 208 -6.23 7.18 20.42
C PRO A 208 -5.44 6.46 19.32
N ALA A 209 -5.43 7.03 18.11
CA ALA A 209 -4.72 6.44 17.00
C ALA A 209 -3.22 6.74 17.03
N THR A 210 -2.41 5.75 16.68
CA THR A 210 -0.99 5.91 16.38
C THR A 210 -0.82 6.00 14.86
N VAL A 211 -0.03 6.95 14.38
CA VAL A 211 0.36 7.04 12.96
C VAL A 211 1.62 6.20 12.77
N CYS A 212 1.55 5.22 11.89
CA CYS A 212 2.68 4.41 11.46
C CYS A 212 3.02 4.68 10.00
N GLY A 213 4.29 4.56 9.63
CA GLY A 213 4.74 4.78 8.26
C GLY A 213 6.25 4.69 8.14
N VAL A 214 6.74 4.90 6.93
CA VAL A 214 8.16 4.90 6.57
C VAL A 214 8.51 6.26 5.99
N PHE A 215 9.62 6.82 6.45
CA PHE A 215 10.22 8.00 5.88
C PHE A 215 11.52 7.60 5.17
N VAL A 216 11.70 8.05 3.92
CA VAL A 216 12.88 7.75 3.10
C VAL A 216 13.44 9.05 2.53
N GLU A 217 14.76 9.24 2.64
CA GLU A 217 15.49 10.24 1.92
C GLU A 217 16.22 9.58 0.76
N THR A 218 16.16 10.19 -0.42
CA THR A 218 16.80 9.66 -1.63
C THR A 218 17.89 10.59 -2.15
N ASP A 219 18.93 10.03 -2.75
CA ASP A 219 19.92 10.78 -3.51
C ASP A 219 19.29 11.33 -4.80
N ASP A 220 19.36 12.63 -5.02
CA ASP A 220 18.74 13.32 -6.17
C ASP A 220 19.21 12.83 -7.54
N ARG A 221 20.36 12.19 -7.60
CA ARG A 221 20.97 11.72 -8.85
C ARG A 221 20.61 10.30 -9.18
N THR A 222 20.48 9.44 -8.16
CA THR A 222 20.23 8.01 -8.33
C THR A 222 18.78 7.62 -8.03
N GLY A 223 18.06 8.42 -7.23
CA GLY A 223 16.75 8.11 -6.70
C GLY A 223 16.76 7.00 -5.64
N LEU A 224 17.92 6.47 -5.28
CA LEU A 224 18.07 5.43 -4.24
C LEU A 224 18.19 6.06 -2.85
N ALA A 225 17.93 5.25 -1.81
CA ALA A 225 17.98 5.68 -0.41
C ALA A 225 19.42 5.76 0.14
#